data_6e8218ee2af955f33c4dcf36ce36b325
#
_entry.id   6e8218ee2af955f33c4dcf36ce36b325
#
_cell.length_a   1.000
_cell.length_b   1.000
_cell.length_c   1.000
_cell.angle_alpha   90.00
_cell.angle_beta   90.00
_cell.angle_gamma   90.00
#
_symmetry.space_group_name_H-M   'P 1'
#
loop_
_entity.id
_entity.type
_entity.pdbx_description
1 polymer ?
#
loop_
_entity_poly.entity_id
_entity_poly.type
_entity_poly.pdbx_seq_one_letter_code
_entity_poly.pdbx_strand_id
1 'polypeptide(L)'
;MKNFNLLYCFDEGYNLQTYASIYSIAKNLTESKIDIYIIHKNPDTFISYSEKIKNFDKVNEVFIFPFEKDISNYPNLKNRHVSEATYYRLFLSEYIPKNLDHIIYLDSDVFCIKDPEHIISYSVENLLKSEFTISAATEVYKTKEIHSSFSRLGLENERYFNAGVMIIDYQKWIKSIEVDELLSTLRKSQHLLDNWDQDLLNIIFDGNYMELTNFLNYRIY
;
A
#
# COMPACT_ATOMS: atom_id res chain seq x y z
N MET A 1 -18.02 3.61 16.68
CA MET A 1 -17.18 2.59 16.04
C MET A 1 -16.30 3.31 15.04
N LYS A 2 -15.00 3.03 15.06
CA LYS A 2 -14.09 3.55 14.02
C LYS A 2 -14.22 2.66 12.78
N ASN A 3 -14.08 3.26 11.61
CA ASN A 3 -14.06 2.54 10.34
C ASN A 3 -12.66 2.69 9.74
N PHE A 4 -12.01 1.60 9.33
CA PHE A 4 -10.72 1.63 8.67
C PHE A 4 -10.90 1.43 7.17
N ASN A 5 -10.24 2.25 6.36
CA ASN A 5 -10.28 2.17 4.91
C ASN A 5 -9.08 1.38 4.40
N LEU A 6 -9.27 0.11 4.05
CA LEU A 6 -8.21 -0.75 3.52
C LEU A 6 -8.15 -0.65 2.00
N LEU A 7 -6.96 -0.51 1.45
CA LEU A 7 -6.72 -0.53 0.00
C LEU A 7 -5.83 -1.70 -0.38
N TYR A 8 -6.28 -2.46 -1.37
CA TYR A 8 -5.51 -3.52 -2.02
C TYR A 8 -5.40 -3.26 -3.53
N CYS A 9 -4.23 -3.54 -4.08
CA CYS A 9 -3.95 -3.44 -5.51
C CYS A 9 -3.36 -4.78 -5.99
N PHE A 10 -4.09 -5.52 -6.84
CA PHE A 10 -3.66 -6.86 -7.26
C PHE A 10 -4.30 -7.29 -8.58
N ASP A 11 -3.81 -8.39 -9.13
CA ASP A 11 -4.38 -9.09 -10.28
C ASP A 11 -4.87 -10.50 -9.88
N GLU A 12 -5.40 -11.25 -10.84
CA GLU A 12 -5.98 -12.58 -10.62
C GLU A 12 -5.03 -13.58 -9.94
N GLY A 13 -3.71 -13.42 -10.11
CA GLY A 13 -2.71 -14.26 -9.47
C GLY A 13 -2.69 -14.16 -7.95
N TYR A 14 -3.21 -13.05 -7.41
CA TYR A 14 -3.22 -12.76 -5.97
C TYR A 14 -4.61 -12.81 -5.33
N ASN A 15 -5.64 -13.26 -6.05
CA ASN A 15 -7.02 -13.35 -5.54
C ASN A 15 -7.13 -14.09 -4.21
N LEU A 16 -6.52 -15.27 -4.10
CA LEU A 16 -6.58 -16.08 -2.89
C LEU A 16 -5.82 -15.46 -1.73
N GLN A 17 -4.64 -14.91 -1.99
CA GLN A 17 -3.81 -14.26 -0.98
C GLN A 17 -4.53 -13.03 -0.41
N THR A 18 -5.10 -12.16 -1.26
CA THR A 18 -5.88 -11.01 -0.83
C THR A 18 -7.11 -11.41 -0.01
N TYR A 19 -7.84 -12.44 -0.46
CA TYR A 19 -8.96 -12.98 0.32
C TYR A 19 -8.51 -13.42 1.72
N ALA A 20 -7.40 -14.15 1.82
CA ALA A 20 -6.87 -14.63 3.09
C ALA A 20 -6.34 -13.49 3.97
N SER A 21 -5.71 -12.46 3.38
CA SER A 21 -5.31 -11.23 4.06
C SER A 21 -6.51 -10.54 4.71
N ILE A 22 -7.55 -10.25 3.92
CA ILE A 22 -8.79 -9.61 4.40
C ILE A 22 -9.45 -10.43 5.49
N TYR A 23 -9.56 -11.76 5.30
CA TYR A 23 -10.13 -12.67 6.30
C TYR A 23 -9.34 -12.59 7.62
N SER A 24 -8.00 -12.57 7.55
CA SER A 24 -7.15 -12.51 8.74
C SER A 24 -7.36 -11.23 9.54
N ILE A 25 -7.55 -10.10 8.86
CA ILE A 25 -7.84 -8.82 9.51
C ILE A 25 -9.25 -8.82 10.12
N ALA A 26 -10.26 -9.15 9.32
CA ALA A 26 -11.65 -9.18 9.77
C ALA A 26 -11.86 -10.11 10.97
N LYS A 27 -11.16 -11.25 11.02
CA LYS A 27 -11.20 -12.20 12.13
C LYS A 27 -10.59 -11.67 13.43
N ASN A 28 -9.59 -10.82 13.34
CA ASN A 28 -8.84 -10.33 14.50
C ASN A 28 -9.31 -8.97 15.03
N LEU A 29 -10.16 -8.24 14.30
CA LEU A 29 -10.77 -7.00 14.77
C LEU A 29 -11.82 -7.29 15.87
N THR A 30 -11.81 -6.48 16.92
CA THR A 30 -12.76 -6.62 18.06
C THR A 30 -13.98 -5.70 17.95
N GLU A 31 -13.80 -4.41 17.70
CA GLU A 31 -14.88 -3.40 17.72
C GLU A 31 -15.07 -2.68 16.39
N SER A 32 -13.97 -2.33 15.71
CA SER A 32 -14.00 -1.55 14.47
C SER A 32 -14.50 -2.36 13.29
N LYS A 33 -14.94 -1.65 12.25
CA LYS A 33 -15.26 -2.22 10.94
C LYS A 33 -14.28 -1.75 9.89
N ILE A 34 -14.28 -2.42 8.73
CA ILE A 34 -13.43 -2.09 7.59
C ILE A 34 -14.29 -1.85 6.35
N ASP A 35 -13.95 -0.78 5.63
CA ASP A 35 -14.30 -0.59 4.23
C ASP A 35 -13.12 -1.02 3.37
N ILE A 36 -13.40 -1.81 2.35
CA ILE A 36 -12.36 -2.42 1.52
C ILE A 36 -12.44 -1.83 0.12
N TYR A 37 -11.36 -1.22 -0.31
CA TYR A 37 -11.16 -0.66 -1.63
C TYR A 37 -10.18 -1.54 -2.38
N ILE A 38 -10.55 -1.97 -3.58
CA ILE A 38 -9.75 -2.87 -4.41
C ILE A 38 -9.58 -2.26 -5.79
N ILE A 39 -8.34 -2.13 -6.23
CA ILE A 39 -8.01 -1.81 -7.63
C ILE A 39 -7.49 -3.09 -8.27
N HIS A 40 -8.23 -3.61 -9.26
CA HIS A 40 -8.00 -4.93 -9.84
C HIS A 40 -8.08 -4.90 -11.37
N LYS A 41 -7.17 -5.59 -12.05
CA LYS A 41 -7.18 -5.62 -13.52
C LYS A 41 -8.38 -6.36 -14.10
N ASN A 42 -8.76 -7.47 -13.48
CA ASN A 42 -9.80 -8.40 -13.90
C ASN A 42 -10.82 -8.65 -12.78
N PRO A 43 -11.66 -7.67 -12.39
CA PRO A 43 -12.55 -7.77 -11.22
C PRO A 43 -13.45 -9.00 -11.23
N ASP A 44 -13.88 -9.46 -12.41
CA ASP A 44 -14.77 -10.63 -12.55
C ASP A 44 -14.18 -11.89 -11.93
N THR A 45 -12.85 -12.04 -11.94
CA THR A 45 -12.16 -13.18 -11.33
C THR A 45 -12.21 -13.16 -9.80
N PHE A 46 -12.53 -12.00 -9.19
CA PHE A 46 -12.60 -11.83 -7.75
C PHE A 46 -14.03 -11.82 -7.19
N ILE A 47 -15.07 -11.86 -8.03
CA ILE A 47 -16.48 -11.76 -7.59
C ILE A 47 -16.82 -12.78 -6.50
N SER A 48 -16.49 -14.07 -6.71
CA SER A 48 -16.81 -15.12 -5.73
C SER A 48 -16.13 -14.94 -4.36
N TYR A 49 -14.95 -14.30 -4.33
CA TYR A 49 -14.26 -13.93 -3.10
C TYR A 49 -14.91 -12.72 -2.44
N SER A 50 -15.26 -11.70 -3.22
CA SER A 50 -15.88 -10.48 -2.70
C SER A 50 -17.24 -10.76 -2.05
N GLU A 51 -18.04 -11.67 -2.63
CA GLU A 51 -19.32 -12.09 -2.03
C GLU A 51 -19.13 -12.77 -0.66
N LYS A 52 -18.08 -13.59 -0.50
CA LYS A 52 -17.72 -14.18 0.79
C LYS A 52 -17.24 -13.12 1.79
N ILE A 53 -16.41 -12.16 1.33
CA ILE A 53 -15.87 -11.08 2.16
C ILE A 53 -17.00 -10.20 2.72
N LYS A 54 -18.01 -9.88 1.92
CA LYS A 54 -19.19 -9.09 2.34
C LYS A 54 -19.98 -9.73 3.50
N ASN A 55 -19.82 -11.04 3.71
CA ASN A 55 -20.47 -11.75 4.81
C ASN A 55 -19.62 -11.80 6.10
N PHE A 56 -18.43 -11.19 6.13
CA PHE A 56 -17.66 -11.10 7.36
C PHE A 56 -18.21 -10.02 8.27
N ASP A 57 -18.43 -10.33 9.55
CA ASP A 57 -19.07 -9.43 10.53
C ASP A 57 -18.38 -8.06 10.65
N LYS A 58 -17.08 -8.00 10.38
CA LYS A 58 -16.28 -6.78 10.49
C LYS A 58 -16.14 -6.02 9.19
N VAL A 59 -16.63 -6.54 8.08
CA VAL A 59 -16.66 -5.84 6.79
C VAL A 59 -17.94 -5.02 6.71
N ASN A 60 -17.81 -3.73 6.40
CA ASN A 60 -18.93 -2.83 6.17
C ASN A 60 -19.24 -2.78 4.67
N GLU A 61 -18.29 -2.38 3.84
CA GLU A 61 -18.46 -2.27 2.38
C GLU A 61 -17.24 -2.82 1.64
N VAL A 62 -17.46 -3.27 0.38
CA VAL A 62 -16.40 -3.70 -0.54
C VAL A 62 -16.61 -3.00 -1.88
N PHE A 63 -15.64 -2.18 -2.25
CA PHE A 63 -15.61 -1.44 -3.51
C PHE A 63 -14.52 -2.03 -4.41
N ILE A 64 -14.85 -2.37 -5.65
CA ILE A 64 -13.89 -2.93 -6.60
C ILE A 64 -13.87 -2.04 -7.85
N PHE A 65 -12.70 -1.56 -8.20
CA PHE A 65 -12.46 -0.68 -9.33
C PHE A 65 -11.63 -1.42 -10.39
N PRO A 66 -12.13 -1.53 -11.64
CA PRO A 66 -11.33 -2.08 -12.72
C PRO A 66 -10.14 -1.15 -13.03
N PHE A 67 -8.93 -1.72 -13.08
CA PHE A 67 -7.76 -0.96 -13.49
C PHE A 67 -7.68 -0.89 -15.01
N GLU A 68 -7.90 0.29 -15.58
CA GLU A 68 -8.04 0.51 -17.02
C GLU A 68 -6.86 1.29 -17.65
N LYS A 69 -5.79 1.58 -16.86
CA LYS A 69 -4.66 2.32 -17.40
C LYS A 69 -3.73 1.40 -18.20
N ASP A 70 -3.19 1.93 -19.29
CA ASP A 70 -2.11 1.27 -20.03
C ASP A 70 -0.76 1.52 -19.35
N ILE A 71 -0.24 0.49 -18.74
CA ILE A 71 1.07 0.49 -18.08
C ILE A 71 2.08 -0.45 -18.78
N SER A 72 1.79 -0.86 -20.02
CA SER A 72 2.64 -1.77 -20.79
C SER A 72 4.08 -1.27 -21.00
N ASN A 73 4.28 0.05 -20.95
CA ASN A 73 5.58 0.71 -21.10
C ASN A 73 6.29 0.99 -19.76
N TYR A 74 5.72 0.54 -18.63
CA TYR A 74 6.39 0.72 -17.33
C TYR A 74 7.51 -0.30 -17.16
N PRO A 75 8.51 0.04 -16.35
CA PRO A 75 9.63 -0.86 -16.10
C PRO A 75 9.11 -2.19 -15.57
N ASN A 76 9.22 -3.23 -16.39
CA ASN A 76 8.90 -4.59 -15.97
C ASN A 76 10.22 -5.34 -15.81
N LEU A 77 10.57 -5.70 -14.61
CA LEU A 77 11.76 -6.49 -14.33
C LEU A 77 11.49 -7.92 -14.80
N LYS A 78 11.80 -8.17 -16.07
CA LYS A 78 11.77 -9.49 -16.69
C LYS A 78 12.51 -10.48 -15.78
N ASN A 79 11.84 -11.57 -15.40
CA ASN A 79 12.31 -12.68 -14.55
C ASN A 79 12.11 -12.57 -13.03
N ARG A 80 11.28 -11.67 -12.52
CA ARG A 80 10.83 -11.72 -11.12
C ARG A 80 9.34 -12.01 -11.05
N HIS A 81 8.90 -12.74 -10.01
CA HIS A 81 7.48 -13.11 -9.76
C HIS A 81 6.65 -11.95 -9.20
N VAL A 82 6.84 -10.74 -9.71
CA VAL A 82 6.10 -9.57 -9.27
C VAL A 82 5.17 -9.13 -10.39
N SER A 83 3.92 -8.92 -10.01
CA SER A 83 2.87 -8.48 -10.91
C SER A 83 2.98 -7.00 -11.24
N GLU A 84 2.52 -6.59 -12.42
CA GLU A 84 2.34 -5.18 -12.79
C GLU A 84 1.39 -4.43 -11.84
N ALA A 85 0.57 -5.16 -11.06
CA ALA A 85 -0.36 -4.59 -10.08
C ALA A 85 0.33 -3.78 -8.97
N THR A 86 1.64 -3.95 -8.78
CA THR A 86 2.43 -3.10 -7.89
C THR A 86 2.33 -1.61 -8.26
N TYR A 87 2.14 -1.28 -9.54
CA TYR A 87 1.99 0.11 -9.99
C TYR A 87 0.57 0.67 -9.81
N TYR A 88 -0.46 -0.14 -9.55
CA TYR A 88 -1.83 0.35 -9.46
C TYR A 88 -2.02 1.34 -8.33
N ARG A 89 -1.27 1.18 -7.21
CA ARG A 89 -1.29 2.11 -6.08
C ARG A 89 -0.87 3.54 -6.43
N LEU A 90 -0.10 3.74 -7.51
CA LEU A 90 0.29 5.07 -7.95
C LEU A 90 -0.90 5.91 -8.44
N PHE A 91 -1.97 5.23 -8.82
CA PHE A 91 -3.20 5.85 -9.33
C PHE A 91 -4.32 5.94 -8.29
N LEU A 92 -4.04 5.66 -7.01
CA LEU A 92 -5.08 5.57 -5.97
C LEU A 92 -5.99 6.83 -5.93
N SER A 93 -5.46 8.03 -6.18
CA SER A 93 -6.23 9.28 -6.19
C SER A 93 -7.23 9.40 -7.36
N GLU A 94 -7.10 8.56 -8.37
CA GLU A 94 -8.04 8.53 -9.51
C GLU A 94 -9.19 7.53 -9.31
N TYR A 95 -9.01 6.52 -8.43
CA TYR A 95 -9.97 5.46 -8.20
C TYR A 95 -10.73 5.62 -6.87
N ILE A 96 -10.05 6.05 -5.81
CA ILE A 96 -10.60 6.07 -4.46
C ILE A 96 -11.40 7.35 -4.22
N PRO A 97 -12.58 7.28 -3.56
CA PRO A 97 -13.38 8.46 -3.23
C PRO A 97 -12.60 9.51 -2.45
N LYS A 98 -12.66 10.78 -2.88
CA LYS A 98 -11.82 11.88 -2.34
C LYS A 98 -12.23 12.37 -0.94
N ASN A 99 -13.34 11.88 -0.39
CA ASN A 99 -13.87 12.29 0.90
C ASN A 99 -13.32 11.49 2.09
N LEU A 100 -12.42 10.52 1.86
CA LEU A 100 -11.77 9.77 2.92
C LEU A 100 -10.68 10.63 3.59
N ASP A 101 -10.48 10.45 4.89
CA ASP A 101 -9.41 11.08 5.65
C ASP A 101 -8.11 10.27 5.59
N HIS A 102 -8.21 8.94 5.63
CA HIS A 102 -7.07 8.05 5.59
C HIS A 102 -7.32 6.81 4.71
N ILE A 103 -6.22 6.21 4.27
CA ILE A 103 -6.19 4.90 3.61
C ILE A 103 -5.09 4.06 4.27
N ILE A 104 -5.38 2.79 4.49
CA ILE A 104 -4.40 1.78 4.92
C ILE A 104 -4.14 0.88 3.73
N TYR A 105 -3.01 1.09 3.08
CA TYR A 105 -2.57 0.24 1.98
C TYR A 105 -1.93 -1.04 2.52
N LEU A 106 -2.29 -2.16 1.93
CA LEU A 106 -1.76 -3.48 2.28
C LEU A 106 -1.42 -4.27 1.00
N ASP A 107 -0.22 -4.85 0.97
CA ASP A 107 0.09 -5.88 -0.02
C ASP A 107 -0.77 -7.13 0.21
N SER A 108 -1.05 -7.86 -0.86
CA SER A 108 -1.96 -9.01 -0.87
C SER A 108 -1.52 -10.19 0.02
N ASP A 109 -0.25 -10.25 0.38
CA ASP A 109 0.36 -11.31 1.18
C ASP A 109 0.61 -10.91 2.64
N VAL A 110 0.04 -9.79 3.09
CA VAL A 110 0.07 -9.35 4.49
C VAL A 110 -1.00 -10.08 5.30
N PHE A 111 -0.60 -10.73 6.41
CA PHE A 111 -1.51 -11.45 7.30
C PHE A 111 -1.53 -10.85 8.70
N CYS A 112 -2.74 -10.64 9.21
CA CYS A 112 -2.97 -10.19 10.57
C CYS A 112 -3.04 -11.41 11.52
N ILE A 113 -2.18 -11.45 12.54
CA ILE A 113 -2.10 -12.58 13.50
C ILE A 113 -2.61 -12.24 14.89
N LYS A 114 -2.85 -10.96 15.16
CA LYS A 114 -3.41 -10.47 16.44
C LYS A 114 -4.29 -9.26 16.16
N ASP A 115 -5.08 -8.84 17.15
CA ASP A 115 -5.89 -7.63 17.04
C ASP A 115 -5.01 -6.39 16.74
N PRO A 116 -5.18 -5.75 15.57
CA PRO A 116 -4.38 -4.61 15.17
C PRO A 116 -5.05 -3.28 15.53
N GLU A 117 -6.26 -3.29 16.09
CA GLU A 117 -7.17 -2.16 16.16
C GLU A 117 -6.59 -0.95 16.89
N HIS A 118 -6.03 -1.20 18.08
CA HIS A 118 -5.44 -0.13 18.89
C HIS A 118 -4.23 0.51 18.18
N ILE A 119 -3.36 -0.31 17.61
CA ILE A 119 -2.13 0.17 16.94
C ILE A 119 -2.48 0.93 15.66
N ILE A 120 -3.42 0.43 14.86
CA ILE A 120 -3.90 1.12 13.66
C ILE A 120 -4.53 2.46 14.03
N SER A 121 -5.45 2.47 14.99
CA SER A 121 -6.11 3.70 15.44
C SER A 121 -5.10 4.75 15.90
N TYR A 122 -4.14 4.36 16.72
CA TYR A 122 -3.07 5.23 17.22
C TYR A 122 -2.21 5.78 16.07
N SER A 123 -1.82 4.93 15.12
CA SER A 123 -0.97 5.33 13.99
C SER A 123 -1.70 6.27 13.04
N VAL A 124 -2.98 6.01 12.73
CA VAL A 124 -3.83 6.90 11.92
C VAL A 124 -3.97 8.26 12.59
N GLU A 125 -4.34 8.30 13.88
CA GLU A 125 -4.52 9.58 14.60
C GLU A 125 -3.25 10.42 14.65
N ASN A 126 -2.09 9.79 14.85
CA ASN A 126 -0.82 10.51 14.88
C ASN A 126 -0.43 11.04 13.50
N LEU A 127 -0.63 10.24 12.45
CA LEU A 127 -0.34 10.67 11.08
C LEU A 127 -1.20 11.88 10.68
N LEU A 128 -2.51 11.83 10.96
CA LEU A 128 -3.44 12.92 10.62
C LEU A 128 -3.11 14.23 11.35
N LYS A 129 -2.48 14.16 12.53
CA LYS A 129 -2.03 15.33 13.31
C LYS A 129 -0.61 15.80 12.95
N SER A 130 0.15 15.01 12.21
CA SER A 130 1.54 15.30 11.82
C SER A 130 1.60 16.13 10.53
N GLU A 131 2.80 16.51 10.12
CA GLU A 131 3.06 17.11 8.80
C GLU A 131 3.25 16.05 7.67
N PHE A 132 3.45 14.78 8.04
CA PHE A 132 3.73 13.70 7.09
C PHE A 132 2.50 13.29 6.28
N THR A 133 2.74 12.89 5.03
CA THR A 133 1.69 12.36 4.14
C THR A 133 1.49 10.86 4.33
N ILE A 134 2.55 10.14 4.66
CA ILE A 134 2.50 8.69 4.88
C ILE A 134 3.18 8.28 6.18
N SER A 135 2.77 7.12 6.69
CA SER A 135 3.50 6.37 7.71
C SER A 135 3.83 4.99 7.16
N ALA A 136 5.10 4.60 7.25
CA ALA A 136 5.62 3.32 6.77
C ALA A 136 6.77 2.85 7.65
N ALA A 137 7.04 1.53 7.65
CA ALA A 137 8.12 0.96 8.45
C ALA A 137 9.46 1.08 7.70
N THR A 138 10.46 1.65 8.36
CA THR A 138 11.83 1.70 7.80
C THR A 138 12.39 0.28 7.64
N GLU A 139 12.94 0.00 6.47
CA GLU A 139 13.64 -1.25 6.21
C GLU A 139 14.94 -1.32 7.02
N VAL A 140 15.06 -2.37 7.83
CA VAL A 140 16.26 -2.65 8.62
C VAL A 140 17.05 -3.77 7.95
N TYR A 141 17.75 -3.44 6.87
CA TYR A 141 18.63 -4.41 6.20
C TYR A 141 20.02 -4.47 6.84
N LYS A 142 20.73 -5.56 6.56
CA LYS A 142 22.17 -5.65 6.84
C LYS A 142 22.89 -4.51 6.12
N THR A 143 23.63 -3.74 6.86
CA THR A 143 24.21 -2.41 6.54
C THR A 143 24.75 -2.16 5.13
N LYS A 144 25.21 -3.18 4.39
CA LYS A 144 25.76 -2.99 3.03
C LYS A 144 24.72 -2.84 1.91
N GLU A 145 23.55 -3.49 2.04
CA GLU A 145 22.50 -3.46 1.00
C GLU A 145 21.71 -2.15 1.04
N ILE A 146 21.47 -1.61 2.24
CA ILE A 146 20.78 -0.31 2.41
C ILE A 146 21.63 0.83 1.84
N HIS A 147 22.93 0.89 2.15
CA HIS A 147 23.79 1.94 1.63
C HIS A 147 23.87 1.92 0.10
N SER A 148 23.79 0.73 -0.53
CA SER A 148 23.73 0.64 -1.98
C SER A 148 22.42 1.19 -2.55
N SER A 149 21.29 1.00 -1.87
CA SER A 149 20.00 1.55 -2.29
C SER A 149 19.94 3.08 -2.18
N PHE A 150 20.48 3.66 -1.11
CA PHE A 150 20.54 5.13 -0.96
C PHE A 150 21.32 5.78 -2.10
N SER A 151 22.54 5.28 -2.35
CA SER A 151 23.38 5.81 -3.43
C SER A 151 22.77 5.58 -4.81
N ARG A 152 22.18 4.39 -5.05
CA ARG A 152 21.56 4.04 -6.33
C ARG A 152 20.36 4.93 -6.64
N LEU A 153 19.52 5.20 -5.64
CA LEU A 153 18.30 5.99 -5.78
C LEU A 153 18.52 7.49 -5.59
N GLY A 154 19.72 7.91 -5.14
CA GLY A 154 20.04 9.31 -4.85
C GLY A 154 19.28 9.86 -3.64
N LEU A 155 19.02 9.02 -2.61
CA LEU A 155 18.32 9.46 -1.41
C LEU A 155 19.25 10.29 -0.52
N GLU A 156 18.79 11.48 -0.14
CA GLU A 156 19.56 12.40 0.70
C GLU A 156 19.41 12.08 2.19
N ASN A 157 18.25 11.55 2.59
CA ASN A 157 17.91 11.34 3.99
C ASN A 157 18.27 9.95 4.55
N GLU A 158 18.99 9.12 3.82
CA GLU A 158 19.43 7.79 4.25
C GLU A 158 18.36 6.98 5.01
N ARG A 159 17.11 7.10 4.58
CA ARG A 159 15.97 6.34 5.08
C ARG A 159 15.24 5.70 3.90
N TYR A 160 14.85 4.45 4.08
CA TYR A 160 14.16 3.68 3.05
C TYR A 160 13.09 2.83 3.71
N PHE A 161 11.84 3.00 3.31
CA PHE A 161 10.71 2.27 3.89
C PHE A 161 10.24 1.10 3.03
N ASN A 162 9.60 0.14 3.70
CA ASN A 162 8.84 -0.90 3.06
C ASN A 162 7.44 -0.41 2.69
N ALA A 163 7.05 -0.57 1.42
CA ALA A 163 5.77 -0.10 0.91
C ALA A 163 4.63 -1.12 1.02
N GLY A 164 4.87 -2.31 1.59
CA GLY A 164 3.86 -3.37 1.71
C GLY A 164 2.76 -3.10 2.73
N VAL A 165 3.04 -2.22 3.73
CA VAL A 165 2.05 -1.67 4.66
C VAL A 165 2.30 -0.18 4.80
N MET A 166 1.32 0.64 4.41
CA MET A 166 1.38 2.09 4.56
C MET A 166 0.07 2.63 5.12
N ILE A 167 0.16 3.59 6.02
CA ILE A 167 -0.97 4.44 6.39
C ILE A 167 -0.77 5.76 5.64
N ILE A 168 -1.79 6.22 4.95
CA ILE A 168 -1.77 7.40 4.09
C ILE A 168 -2.77 8.41 4.64
N ASP A 169 -2.31 9.64 4.96
CA ASP A 169 -3.19 10.80 5.08
C ASP A 169 -3.69 11.14 3.67
N TYR A 170 -4.91 10.71 3.37
CA TYR A 170 -5.39 10.78 2.01
C TYR A 170 -5.66 12.21 1.54
N GLN A 171 -6.01 13.11 2.46
CA GLN A 171 -6.23 14.52 2.13
C GLN A 171 -4.91 15.23 1.78
N LYS A 172 -3.80 14.88 2.46
CA LYS A 172 -2.47 15.38 2.08
C LYS A 172 -1.99 14.75 0.78
N TRP A 173 -2.20 13.44 0.60
CA TRP A 173 -1.83 12.74 -0.64
C TRP A 173 -2.43 13.41 -1.87
N ILE A 174 -3.76 13.62 -1.92
CA ILE A 174 -4.42 14.20 -3.09
C ILE A 174 -4.05 15.67 -3.35
N LYS A 175 -3.48 16.37 -2.37
CA LYS A 175 -3.01 17.76 -2.50
C LYS A 175 -1.56 17.87 -2.96
N SER A 176 -0.73 16.92 -2.59
CA SER A 176 0.72 17.00 -2.77
C SER A 176 1.30 15.99 -3.75
N ILE A 177 0.56 14.95 -4.10
CA ILE A 177 1.03 13.87 -4.98
C ILE A 177 0.18 13.83 -6.24
N GLU A 178 0.71 14.36 -7.32
CA GLU A 178 0.07 14.32 -8.64
C GLU A 178 0.53 13.07 -9.41
N VAL A 179 -0.42 12.36 -10.05
CA VAL A 179 -0.13 11.13 -10.80
C VAL A 179 0.87 11.41 -11.93
N ASP A 180 0.72 12.53 -12.64
CA ASP A 180 1.64 12.89 -13.73
C ASP A 180 3.08 13.13 -13.24
N GLU A 181 3.25 13.67 -12.03
CA GLU A 181 4.56 13.83 -11.41
C GLU A 181 5.17 12.49 -11.01
N LEU A 182 4.38 11.59 -10.39
CA LEU A 182 4.78 10.22 -10.11
C LEU A 182 5.27 9.51 -11.39
N LEU A 183 4.50 9.60 -12.47
CA LEU A 183 4.83 8.98 -13.75
C LEU A 183 6.04 9.62 -14.44
N SER A 184 6.21 10.93 -14.29
CA SER A 184 7.41 11.63 -14.77
C SER A 184 8.67 11.13 -14.04
N THR A 185 8.59 11.01 -12.71
CA THR A 185 9.67 10.50 -11.87
C THR A 185 9.96 9.03 -12.20
N LEU A 186 8.94 8.20 -12.38
CA LEU A 186 9.07 6.81 -12.80
C LEU A 186 9.88 6.68 -14.10
N ARG A 187 9.51 7.49 -15.13
CA ARG A 187 10.23 7.48 -16.42
C ARG A 187 11.68 7.91 -16.29
N LYS A 188 11.97 8.91 -15.46
CA LYS A 188 13.34 9.42 -15.26
C LYS A 188 14.23 8.44 -14.50
N SER A 189 13.66 7.76 -13.49
CA SER A 189 14.40 6.88 -12.59
C SER A 189 14.30 5.39 -12.92
N GLN A 190 13.59 4.98 -13.99
CA GLN A 190 13.33 3.57 -14.31
C GLN A 190 14.57 2.67 -14.34
N HIS A 191 15.73 3.22 -14.72
CA HIS A 191 17.01 2.50 -14.77
C HIS A 191 17.65 2.30 -13.39
N LEU A 192 17.11 2.95 -12.36
CA LEU A 192 17.56 2.88 -10.97
C LEU A 192 16.70 1.94 -10.12
N LEU A 193 15.52 1.51 -10.62
CA LEU A 193 14.55 0.78 -9.81
C LEU A 193 14.84 -0.72 -9.79
N ASP A 194 15.12 -1.27 -8.61
CA ASP A 194 15.23 -2.71 -8.34
C ASP A 194 13.95 -3.25 -7.70
N ASN A 195 13.27 -2.44 -6.88
CA ASN A 195 12.02 -2.75 -6.17
C ASN A 195 10.84 -1.91 -6.68
N TRP A 196 10.74 -1.72 -7.99
CA TRP A 196 9.64 -1.10 -8.72
C TRP A 196 9.07 0.17 -8.05
N ASP A 197 7.82 0.08 -7.66
CA ASP A 197 7.08 1.18 -7.03
C ASP A 197 7.55 1.50 -5.62
N GLN A 198 8.10 0.54 -4.86
CA GLN A 198 8.71 0.82 -3.55
C GLN A 198 9.91 1.75 -3.69
N ASP A 199 10.80 1.50 -4.65
CA ASP A 199 11.92 2.40 -4.94
C ASP A 199 11.44 3.77 -5.38
N LEU A 200 10.43 3.83 -6.26
CA LEU A 200 9.84 5.08 -6.70
C LEU A 200 9.26 5.89 -5.54
N LEU A 201 8.49 5.26 -4.67
CA LEU A 201 7.91 5.94 -3.50
C LEU A 201 9.00 6.41 -2.54
N ASN A 202 10.09 5.67 -2.38
CA ASN A 202 11.24 6.12 -1.59
C ASN A 202 11.97 7.31 -2.24
N ILE A 203 12.04 7.40 -3.57
CA ILE A 203 12.53 8.61 -4.25
C ILE A 203 11.61 9.81 -3.99
N ILE A 204 10.29 9.62 -4.09
CA ILE A 204 9.31 10.70 -3.92
C ILE A 204 9.31 11.26 -2.50
N PHE A 205 9.37 10.39 -1.51
CA PHE A 205 9.29 10.79 -0.11
C PHE A 205 10.66 11.10 0.50
N ASP A 206 11.75 10.53 0.00
CA ASP A 206 13.13 10.72 0.44
C ASP A 206 13.28 10.90 1.96
N GLY A 207 12.84 9.90 2.71
CA GLY A 207 12.86 9.92 4.17
C GLY A 207 11.80 10.78 4.86
N ASN A 208 10.99 11.53 4.09
CA ASN A 208 9.90 12.37 4.63
C ASN A 208 8.63 11.55 4.89
N TYR A 209 8.69 10.64 5.85
CA TYR A 209 7.57 9.83 6.30
C TYR A 209 7.62 9.60 7.82
N MET A 210 6.45 9.37 8.42
CA MET A 210 6.35 9.00 9.83
C MET A 210 6.68 7.52 10.00
N GLU A 211 7.49 7.19 11.02
CA GLU A 211 7.84 5.80 11.32
C GLU A 211 6.61 5.02 11.77
N LEU A 212 6.34 3.90 11.09
CA LEU A 212 5.33 2.94 11.48
C LEU A 212 5.94 1.86 12.36
N THR A 213 5.24 1.49 13.43
CA THR A 213 5.73 0.42 14.29
C THR A 213 5.89 -0.91 13.53
N ASN A 214 6.97 -1.63 13.81
CA ASN A 214 7.25 -2.94 13.22
C ASN A 214 6.18 -4.00 13.52
N PHE A 215 5.29 -3.78 14.50
CA PHE A 215 4.16 -4.67 14.75
C PHE A 215 3.11 -4.67 13.62
N LEU A 216 3.03 -3.60 12.83
CA LEU A 216 2.12 -3.51 11.68
C LEU A 216 2.77 -3.99 10.36
N ASN A 217 4.09 -4.09 10.32
CA ASN A 217 4.82 -4.58 9.13
C ASN A 217 6.00 -5.46 9.57
N TYR A 218 5.68 -6.60 10.22
CA TYR A 218 6.68 -7.55 10.66
C TYR A 218 7.00 -8.53 9.55
N ARG A 219 8.28 -8.67 9.21
CA ARG A 219 8.78 -9.64 8.22
C ARG A 219 9.36 -10.87 8.89
N ILE A 220 9.02 -12.03 8.35
CA ILE A 220 9.65 -13.31 8.67
C ILE A 220 10.74 -13.55 7.61
N TYR A 221 11.98 -13.54 8.02
CA TYR A 221 13.15 -13.85 7.17
C TYR A 221 13.48 -15.32 7.21
#